data_ce93dea9401b89da04179288f6524de1
#
_entry.id   ce93dea9401b89da04179288f6524de1
#
_cell.length_a   1.000
_cell.length_b   1.000
_cell.length_c   1.000
_cell.angle_alpha   90.00
_cell.angle_beta   90.00
_cell.angle_gamma   90.00
#
_symmetry.space_group_name_H-M   'P 1'
#
loop_
_entity.id
_entity.type
_entity.pdbx_description
1 polymer ?
#
loop_
_entity_poly.entity_id
_entity_poly.type
_entity_poly.pdbx_seq_one_letter_code
_entity_poly.pdbx_strand_id
1 'polypeptide(L)'
;MGIIIPLLFILICCLIIWKASDGFEVSSEYLGRNMSDGVRGATINAIASSMPELFTTIFFLLYLKDTDGFSGGIGTTAGSAIFNGMIIPAVVIFAVLYTKIATEIKVSKKVILRDGLSLIAAETILIFLISGDTLNWWHGFILMITYGVYVTYMLTTMSTVESNEPDEEEEEDELENKSFFNSLVT
;
A
#
# COMPACT_ATOMS: atom_id res chain seq x y z
N MET A 1 -9.26 -36.93 7.65
CA MET A 1 -8.04 -36.40 6.96
C MET A 1 -8.27 -35.13 6.13
N GLY A 2 -9.53 -34.72 5.84
CA GLY A 2 -9.79 -33.61 4.90
C GLY A 2 -9.34 -32.20 5.31
N ILE A 3 -9.20 -31.86 6.58
CA ILE A 3 -8.88 -30.49 7.03
C ILE A 3 -7.39 -30.32 7.38
N ILE A 4 -6.72 -31.39 7.82
CA ILE A 4 -5.33 -31.33 8.30
C ILE A 4 -4.36 -30.97 7.16
N ILE A 5 -4.53 -31.57 5.99
CA ILE A 5 -3.65 -31.30 4.84
C ILE A 5 -3.74 -29.86 4.37
N PRO A 6 -4.95 -29.27 4.14
CA PRO A 6 -5.06 -27.84 3.82
C PRO A 6 -4.47 -26.92 4.90
N LEU A 7 -4.66 -27.22 6.20
CA LEU A 7 -4.08 -26.45 7.28
C LEU A 7 -2.55 -26.47 7.29
N LEU A 8 -1.95 -27.63 7.04
CA LEU A 8 -0.49 -27.75 6.91
C LEU A 8 0.02 -26.94 5.71
N PHE A 9 -0.68 -27.00 4.57
CA PHE A 9 -0.31 -26.20 3.41
C PHE A 9 -0.38 -24.69 3.70
N ILE A 10 -1.44 -24.23 4.35
CA ILE A 10 -1.58 -22.83 4.76
C ILE A 10 -0.42 -22.44 5.69
N LEU A 11 -0.08 -23.26 6.68
CA LEU A 11 1.03 -22.97 7.58
C LEU A 11 2.36 -22.86 6.85
N ILE A 12 2.65 -23.80 5.95
CA ILE A 12 3.86 -23.79 5.12
C ILE A 12 3.90 -22.53 4.24
N CYS A 13 2.78 -22.18 3.59
CA CYS A 13 2.69 -20.96 2.79
C CYS A 13 2.93 -19.69 3.64
N CYS A 14 2.36 -19.61 4.84
CA CYS A 14 2.60 -18.50 5.76
C CYS A 14 4.08 -18.38 6.14
N LEU A 15 4.76 -19.49 6.42
CA LEU A 15 6.19 -19.48 6.74
C LEU A 15 7.05 -19.04 5.55
N ILE A 16 6.69 -19.47 4.33
CA ILE A 16 7.38 -19.05 3.10
C ILE A 16 7.18 -17.55 2.88
N ILE A 17 5.95 -17.06 3.00
CA ILE A 17 5.62 -15.64 2.83
C ILE A 17 6.35 -14.80 3.87
N TRP A 18 6.34 -15.21 5.13
CA TRP A 18 7.07 -14.51 6.20
C TRP A 18 8.55 -14.37 5.87
N LYS A 19 9.19 -15.47 5.44
CA LYS A 19 10.61 -15.44 5.07
C LYS A 19 10.88 -14.63 3.79
N ALA A 20 9.95 -14.65 2.84
CA ALA A 20 10.06 -13.86 1.61
C ALA A 20 9.88 -12.36 1.86
N SER A 21 9.12 -11.97 2.88
CA SER A 21 8.90 -10.56 3.25
C SER A 21 10.20 -9.86 3.63
N ASP A 22 11.10 -10.54 4.36
CA ASP A 22 12.42 -9.99 4.73
C ASP A 22 13.23 -9.63 3.46
N GLY A 23 13.25 -10.53 2.48
CA GLY A 23 13.95 -10.30 1.21
C GLY A 23 13.29 -9.23 0.35
N PHE A 24 11.97 -9.11 0.44
CA PHE A 24 11.22 -8.08 -0.25
C PHE A 24 11.53 -6.69 0.33
N GLU A 25 11.54 -6.53 1.64
CA GLU A 25 11.87 -5.27 2.32
C GLU A 25 13.24 -4.75 1.86
N VAL A 26 14.28 -5.57 1.97
CA VAL A 26 15.64 -5.23 1.52
C VAL A 26 15.68 -4.87 0.02
N SER A 27 14.97 -5.61 -0.81
CA SER A 27 14.92 -5.35 -2.26
C SER A 27 14.19 -4.04 -2.57
N SER A 28 13.10 -3.75 -1.87
CA SER A 28 12.32 -2.53 -1.98
C SER A 28 13.15 -1.29 -1.58
N GLU A 29 13.90 -1.39 -0.48
CA GLU A 29 14.81 -0.32 -0.06
C GLU A 29 15.91 -0.08 -1.08
N TYR A 30 16.50 -1.12 -1.62
CA TYR A 30 17.53 -0.99 -2.65
C TYR A 30 17.00 -0.37 -3.95
N LEU A 31 15.83 -0.81 -4.42
CA LEU A 31 15.19 -0.26 -5.63
C LEU A 31 14.72 1.18 -5.41
N GLY A 32 14.20 1.48 -4.24
CA GLY A 32 13.65 2.79 -3.86
C GLY A 32 14.66 3.74 -3.24
N ARG A 33 15.96 3.42 -3.20
CA ARG A 33 16.99 4.21 -2.48
C ARG A 33 17.13 5.68 -2.89
N ASN A 34 16.66 6.01 -4.09
CA ASN A 34 16.65 7.37 -4.62
C ASN A 34 15.25 8.00 -4.62
N MET A 35 14.28 7.37 -3.94
CA MET A 35 12.91 7.84 -3.81
C MET A 35 12.66 8.19 -2.35
N SER A 36 11.83 9.21 -2.10
CA SER A 36 11.33 9.44 -0.76
C SER A 36 10.48 8.28 -0.26
N ASP A 37 10.37 8.12 1.05
CA ASP A 37 9.61 7.04 1.68
C ASP A 37 8.14 7.02 1.23
N GLY A 38 7.53 8.20 1.07
CA GLY A 38 6.17 8.31 0.56
C GLY A 38 6.02 7.83 -0.88
N VAL A 39 6.98 8.17 -1.76
CA VAL A 39 6.96 7.72 -3.17
C VAL A 39 7.23 6.24 -3.26
N ARG A 40 8.21 5.72 -2.52
CA ARG A 40 8.51 4.28 -2.45
C ARG A 40 7.31 3.49 -1.94
N GLY A 41 6.67 3.96 -0.87
CA GLY A 41 5.47 3.36 -0.30
C GLY A 41 4.32 3.26 -1.29
N ALA A 42 4.00 4.36 -1.95
CA ALA A 42 2.88 4.43 -2.89
C ALA A 42 3.17 3.81 -4.27
N THR A 43 4.40 3.43 -4.58
CA THR A 43 4.77 2.77 -5.85
C THR A 43 5.25 1.35 -5.61
N ILE A 44 6.51 1.16 -5.24
CA ILE A 44 7.15 -0.16 -5.16
C ILE A 44 6.45 -1.03 -4.12
N ASN A 45 6.23 -0.50 -2.91
CA ASN A 45 5.60 -1.25 -1.84
C ASN A 45 4.13 -1.54 -2.14
N ALA A 46 3.38 -0.59 -2.69
CA ALA A 46 1.99 -0.79 -3.07
C ALA A 46 1.82 -1.86 -4.16
N ILE A 47 2.64 -1.82 -5.22
CA ILE A 47 2.60 -2.84 -6.28
C ILE A 47 2.90 -4.21 -5.69
N ALA A 48 3.96 -4.34 -4.92
CA ALA A 48 4.39 -5.63 -4.42
C ALA A 48 3.46 -6.22 -3.35
N SER A 49 2.90 -5.39 -2.47
CA SER A 49 1.89 -5.85 -1.49
C SER A 49 0.59 -6.32 -2.17
N SER A 50 0.31 -5.85 -3.39
CA SER A 50 -0.87 -6.25 -4.17
C SER A 50 -0.62 -7.41 -5.14
N MET A 51 0.61 -7.95 -5.19
CA MET A 51 0.90 -9.13 -6.03
C MET A 51 0.08 -10.38 -5.64
N PRO A 52 -0.15 -10.71 -4.36
CA PRO A 52 -0.99 -11.84 -3.98
C PRO A 52 -2.40 -11.74 -4.55
N GLU A 53 -3.01 -10.56 -4.51
CA GLU A 53 -4.34 -10.31 -5.07
C GLU A 53 -4.36 -10.50 -6.58
N LEU A 54 -3.33 -9.99 -7.27
CA LEU A 54 -3.19 -10.16 -8.71
C LEU A 54 -3.10 -11.63 -9.10
N PHE A 55 -2.21 -12.40 -8.45
CA PHE A 55 -2.05 -13.83 -8.74
C PHE A 55 -3.30 -14.63 -8.36
N THR A 56 -3.96 -14.31 -7.26
CA THR A 56 -5.22 -14.94 -6.86
C THR A 56 -6.30 -14.68 -7.91
N THR A 57 -6.42 -13.46 -8.39
CA THR A 57 -7.37 -13.06 -9.43
C THR A 57 -7.11 -13.80 -10.74
N ILE A 58 -5.84 -13.86 -11.17
CA ILE A 58 -5.43 -14.64 -12.36
C ILE A 58 -5.78 -16.12 -12.17
N PHE A 59 -5.54 -16.69 -10.99
CA PHE A 59 -5.88 -18.08 -10.68
C PHE A 59 -7.38 -18.36 -10.79
N PHE A 60 -8.22 -17.51 -10.25
CA PHE A 60 -9.68 -17.61 -10.42
C PHE A 60 -10.09 -17.62 -11.89
N LEU A 61 -9.54 -16.72 -12.70
CA LEU A 61 -9.90 -16.62 -14.11
C LEU A 61 -9.37 -17.78 -14.96
N LEU A 62 -8.06 -18.05 -14.85
CA LEU A 62 -7.39 -19.00 -15.78
C LEU A 62 -7.52 -20.44 -15.33
N TYR A 63 -7.43 -20.72 -14.03
CA TYR A 63 -7.44 -22.08 -13.50
C TYR A 63 -8.83 -22.54 -13.11
N LEU A 64 -9.54 -21.77 -12.30
CA LEU A 64 -10.90 -22.09 -11.87
C LEU A 64 -11.95 -21.77 -12.93
N LYS A 65 -11.57 -20.99 -13.97
CA LYS A 65 -12.47 -20.56 -15.04
C LYS A 65 -13.73 -19.88 -14.50
N ASP A 66 -13.57 -19.10 -13.44
CA ASP A 66 -14.64 -18.30 -12.83
C ASP A 66 -15.00 -17.14 -13.78
N THR A 67 -15.91 -17.44 -14.72
CA THR A 67 -16.44 -16.48 -15.67
C THR A 67 -17.79 -15.90 -15.26
N ASP A 68 -18.38 -16.41 -14.18
CA ASP A 68 -19.68 -15.97 -13.67
C ASP A 68 -19.53 -14.67 -12.88
N GLY A 69 -19.47 -13.56 -13.62
CA GLY A 69 -19.34 -12.22 -13.04
C GLY A 69 -17.97 -11.89 -12.46
N PHE A 70 -16.97 -12.76 -12.62
CA PHE A 70 -15.61 -12.53 -12.10
C PHE A 70 -15.61 -12.16 -10.59
N SER A 71 -16.55 -12.73 -9.85
CA SER A 71 -16.85 -12.37 -8.47
C SER A 71 -15.70 -12.67 -7.51
N GLY A 72 -14.99 -13.80 -7.73
CA GLY A 72 -13.83 -14.16 -6.90
C GLY A 72 -12.69 -13.17 -7.01
N GLY A 73 -12.36 -12.71 -8.21
CA GLY A 73 -11.30 -11.74 -8.46
C GLY A 73 -11.64 -10.35 -7.91
N ILE A 74 -12.83 -9.85 -8.23
CA ILE A 74 -13.31 -8.55 -7.74
C ILE A 74 -13.42 -8.56 -6.22
N GLY A 75 -13.97 -9.64 -5.63
CA GLY A 75 -14.10 -9.77 -4.18
C GLY A 75 -12.74 -9.76 -3.46
N THR A 76 -11.72 -10.41 -4.04
CA THR A 76 -10.36 -10.40 -3.48
C THR A 76 -9.76 -9.00 -3.48
N THR A 77 -9.83 -8.29 -4.61
CA THR A 77 -9.26 -6.93 -4.73
C THR A 77 -10.01 -5.91 -3.89
N ALA A 78 -11.34 -5.89 -3.95
CA ALA A 78 -12.15 -4.97 -3.14
C ALA A 78 -12.03 -5.25 -1.64
N GLY A 79 -12.03 -6.53 -1.24
CA GLY A 79 -11.83 -6.92 0.16
C GLY A 79 -10.47 -6.49 0.69
N SER A 80 -9.41 -6.67 -0.09
CA SER A 80 -8.06 -6.21 0.25
C SER A 80 -7.99 -4.69 0.38
N ALA A 81 -8.61 -3.93 -0.53
CA ALA A 81 -8.63 -2.47 -0.45
C ALA A 81 -9.30 -1.97 0.84
N ILE A 82 -10.44 -2.58 1.22
CA ILE A 82 -11.14 -2.25 2.48
C ILE A 82 -10.28 -2.60 3.70
N PHE A 83 -9.66 -3.79 3.69
CA PHE A 83 -8.82 -4.24 4.79
C PHE A 83 -7.59 -3.33 4.96
N ASN A 84 -6.91 -2.99 3.86
CA ASN A 84 -5.74 -2.12 3.86
C ASN A 84 -6.09 -0.69 4.27
N GLY A 85 -7.23 -0.17 3.85
CA GLY A 85 -7.67 1.19 4.17
C GLY A 85 -8.21 1.37 5.58
N MET A 86 -8.65 0.31 6.24
CA MET A 86 -9.32 0.39 7.55
C MET A 86 -8.60 -0.40 8.64
N ILE A 87 -8.39 -1.69 8.44
CA ILE A 87 -7.90 -2.58 9.51
C ILE A 87 -6.42 -2.36 9.78
N ILE A 88 -5.60 -2.26 8.73
CA ILE A 88 -4.16 -2.05 8.91
C ILE A 88 -3.86 -0.74 9.65
N PRO A 89 -4.37 0.44 9.22
CA PRO A 89 -4.15 1.67 9.98
C PRO A 89 -4.68 1.60 11.40
N ALA A 90 -5.86 1.00 11.63
CA ALA A 90 -6.43 0.87 12.96
C ALA A 90 -5.53 0.06 13.90
N VAL A 91 -5.02 -1.09 13.43
CA VAL A 91 -4.12 -1.95 14.21
C VAL A 91 -2.80 -1.25 14.49
N VAL A 92 -2.22 -0.56 13.49
CA VAL A 92 -0.96 0.18 13.65
C VAL A 92 -1.12 1.30 14.67
N ILE A 93 -2.17 2.14 14.54
CA ILE A 93 -2.46 3.23 15.49
C ILE A 93 -2.61 2.66 16.90
N PHE A 94 -3.40 1.59 17.05
CA PHE A 94 -3.61 0.97 18.35
C PHE A 94 -2.29 0.42 18.93
N ALA A 95 -1.49 -0.29 18.14
CA ALA A 95 -0.23 -0.87 18.58
C ALA A 95 0.76 0.22 19.02
N VAL A 96 0.96 1.27 18.23
CA VAL A 96 1.91 2.36 18.52
C VAL A 96 1.52 3.10 19.80
N LEU A 97 0.24 3.45 19.96
CA LEU A 97 -0.23 4.17 21.15
C LEU A 97 -0.26 3.28 22.39
N TYR A 98 -0.66 2.00 22.26
CA TYR A 98 -0.70 1.05 23.38
C TYR A 98 0.69 0.71 23.90
N THR A 99 1.65 0.47 23.01
CA THR A 99 3.04 0.19 23.36
C THR A 99 3.82 1.44 23.80
N LYS A 100 3.21 2.63 23.70
CA LYS A 100 3.83 3.93 24.03
C LYS A 100 5.11 4.21 23.23
N ILE A 101 5.22 3.68 22.01
CA ILE A 101 6.27 4.04 21.07
C ILE A 101 6.14 5.53 20.71
N ALA A 102 4.90 6.01 20.54
CA ALA A 102 4.60 7.42 20.40
C ALA A 102 3.36 7.78 21.24
N THR A 103 3.26 9.03 21.68
CA THR A 103 2.10 9.57 22.40
C THR A 103 1.01 10.06 21.46
N GLU A 104 1.41 10.46 20.26
CA GLU A 104 0.51 10.90 19.18
C GLU A 104 1.09 10.49 17.82
N ILE A 105 0.22 10.34 16.85
CA ILE A 105 0.61 10.04 15.46
C ILE A 105 0.28 11.27 14.63
N LYS A 106 1.31 11.95 14.12
CA LYS A 106 1.14 13.06 13.19
C LYS A 106 0.66 12.55 11.83
N VAL A 107 -0.32 13.19 11.26
CA VAL A 107 -0.91 12.81 9.99
C VAL A 107 -0.94 13.99 9.04
N SER A 108 -0.39 13.82 7.85
CA SER A 108 -0.47 14.82 6.79
C SER A 108 -1.87 14.83 6.16
N LYS A 109 -2.67 15.86 6.47
CA LYS A 109 -3.99 16.04 5.85
C LYS A 109 -3.93 16.13 4.33
N LYS A 110 -2.84 16.68 3.78
CA LYS A 110 -2.62 16.84 2.34
C LYS A 110 -2.47 15.47 1.66
N VAL A 111 -1.71 14.56 2.27
CA VAL A 111 -1.52 13.19 1.78
C VAL A 111 -2.83 12.42 1.83
N ILE A 112 -3.53 12.43 2.97
CA ILE A 112 -4.81 11.72 3.13
C ILE A 112 -5.86 12.22 2.12
N LEU A 113 -5.99 13.54 1.93
CA LEU A 113 -6.95 14.07 0.97
C LEU A 113 -6.59 13.69 -0.46
N ARG A 114 -5.32 13.76 -0.84
CA ARG A 114 -4.85 13.37 -2.17
C ARG A 114 -5.16 11.91 -2.47
N ASP A 115 -4.69 11.02 -1.59
CA ASP A 115 -4.78 9.58 -1.80
C ASP A 115 -6.22 9.09 -1.61
N GLY A 116 -6.94 9.64 -0.63
CA GLY A 116 -8.35 9.34 -0.40
C GLY A 116 -9.25 9.76 -1.58
N LEU A 117 -9.04 10.96 -2.14
CA LEU A 117 -9.79 11.40 -3.33
C LEU A 117 -9.46 10.53 -4.55
N SER A 118 -8.19 10.16 -4.72
CA SER A 118 -7.77 9.28 -5.82
C SER A 118 -8.38 7.89 -5.69
N LEU A 119 -8.47 7.35 -4.48
CA LEU A 119 -9.13 6.07 -4.19
C LEU A 119 -10.62 6.15 -4.53
N ILE A 120 -11.33 7.17 -4.03
CA ILE A 120 -12.77 7.36 -4.32
C ILE A 120 -13.01 7.49 -5.83
N ALA A 121 -12.16 8.22 -6.54
CA ALA A 121 -12.26 8.35 -7.99
C ALA A 121 -12.06 7.00 -8.70
N ALA A 122 -11.04 6.24 -8.32
CA ALA A 122 -10.75 4.93 -8.89
C ALA A 122 -11.89 3.93 -8.64
N GLU A 123 -12.42 3.87 -7.41
CA GLU A 123 -13.56 3.02 -7.07
C GLU A 123 -14.84 3.43 -7.82
N THR A 124 -15.08 4.73 -7.97
CA THR A 124 -16.23 5.24 -8.75
C THR A 124 -16.13 4.82 -10.22
N ILE A 125 -14.93 4.94 -10.81
CA ILE A 125 -14.67 4.48 -12.19
C ILE A 125 -14.88 2.97 -12.29
N LEU A 126 -14.34 2.19 -11.34
CA LEU A 126 -14.51 0.75 -11.30
C LEU A 126 -16.01 0.38 -11.26
N ILE A 127 -16.78 0.93 -10.31
CA ILE A 127 -18.21 0.67 -10.17
C ILE A 127 -18.95 1.00 -11.47
N PHE A 128 -18.62 2.14 -12.10
CA PHE A 128 -19.24 2.52 -13.38
C PHE A 128 -18.92 1.52 -14.49
N LEU A 129 -17.67 1.05 -14.58
CA LEU A 129 -17.25 0.09 -15.59
C LEU A 129 -17.86 -1.30 -15.38
N ILE A 130 -18.04 -1.75 -14.13
CA ILE A 130 -18.65 -3.05 -13.82
C ILE A 130 -20.18 -3.01 -13.75
N SER A 131 -20.80 -1.85 -13.86
CA SER A 131 -22.27 -1.72 -13.85
C SER A 131 -22.93 -2.25 -15.14
N GLY A 132 -22.14 -2.55 -16.17
CA GLY A 132 -22.61 -3.20 -17.38
C GLY A 132 -22.64 -4.72 -17.26
N ASP A 133 -23.35 -5.38 -18.20
CA ASP A 133 -23.52 -6.85 -18.21
C ASP A 133 -22.23 -7.60 -18.58
N THR A 134 -21.25 -6.93 -19.18
CA THR A 134 -20.01 -7.56 -19.66
C THR A 134 -18.78 -6.68 -19.45
N LEU A 135 -17.69 -7.31 -19.04
CA LEU A 135 -16.38 -6.67 -18.97
C LEU A 135 -15.59 -6.99 -20.24
N ASN A 136 -15.08 -5.95 -20.86
CA ASN A 136 -14.22 -6.04 -22.04
C ASN A 136 -12.80 -5.57 -21.68
N TRP A 137 -11.82 -5.93 -22.50
CA TRP A 137 -10.43 -5.53 -22.31
C TRP A 137 -10.22 -3.99 -22.21
N TRP A 138 -11.08 -3.20 -22.83
CA TRP A 138 -11.07 -1.73 -22.73
C TRP A 138 -11.31 -1.24 -21.28
N HIS A 139 -12.15 -1.92 -20.52
CA HIS A 139 -12.41 -1.57 -19.12
C HIS A 139 -11.12 -1.72 -18.28
N GLY A 140 -10.37 -2.81 -18.48
CA GLY A 140 -9.05 -2.99 -17.85
C GLY A 140 -8.05 -1.92 -18.29
N PHE A 141 -8.05 -1.54 -19.56
CA PHE A 141 -7.15 -0.51 -20.08
C PHE A 141 -7.46 0.87 -19.48
N ILE A 142 -8.73 1.23 -19.31
CA ILE A 142 -9.13 2.47 -18.63
C ILE A 142 -8.63 2.50 -17.19
N LEU A 143 -8.78 1.39 -16.45
CA LEU A 143 -8.28 1.29 -15.06
C LEU A 143 -6.76 1.42 -15.00
N MET A 144 -6.03 0.80 -15.92
CA MET A 144 -4.57 0.95 -16.01
C MET A 144 -4.15 2.40 -16.29
N ILE A 145 -4.83 3.10 -17.19
CA ILE A 145 -4.58 4.52 -17.47
C ILE A 145 -4.86 5.34 -16.21
N THR A 146 -5.98 5.10 -15.53
CA THR A 146 -6.34 5.81 -14.29
C THR A 146 -5.24 5.68 -13.24
N TYR A 147 -4.71 4.47 -13.03
CA TYR A 147 -3.58 4.24 -12.14
C TYR A 147 -2.30 4.95 -12.62
N GLY A 148 -1.99 4.89 -13.92
CA GLY A 148 -0.84 5.57 -14.51
C GLY A 148 -0.89 7.10 -14.32
N VAL A 149 -2.07 7.72 -14.45
CA VAL A 149 -2.28 9.14 -14.18
C VAL A 149 -2.05 9.45 -12.69
N TYR A 150 -2.57 8.64 -11.78
CA TYR A 150 -2.34 8.80 -10.35
C TYR A 150 -0.84 8.74 -10.00
N VAL A 151 -0.13 7.71 -10.47
CA VAL A 151 1.32 7.56 -10.21
C VAL A 151 2.11 8.73 -10.78
N THR A 152 1.80 9.16 -12.01
CA THR A 152 2.47 10.31 -12.64
C THR A 152 2.23 11.60 -11.85
N TYR A 153 0.97 11.83 -11.44
CA TYR A 153 0.62 12.98 -10.61
C TYR A 153 1.38 12.96 -9.27
N MET A 154 1.45 11.80 -8.63
CA MET A 154 2.15 11.63 -7.37
C MET A 154 3.65 11.91 -7.52
N LEU A 155 4.31 11.28 -8.51
CA LEU A 155 5.74 11.46 -8.75
C LEU A 155 6.10 12.93 -9.05
N THR A 156 5.28 13.63 -9.83
CA THR A 156 5.52 15.04 -10.16
C THR A 156 5.26 15.96 -8.98
N THR A 157 4.27 15.67 -8.14
CA THR A 157 3.89 16.53 -7.02
C THR A 157 4.83 16.35 -5.82
N MET A 158 5.25 15.13 -5.52
CA MET A 158 6.14 14.87 -4.39
C MET A 158 7.58 15.31 -4.68
N SER A 159 8.09 15.12 -5.89
CA SER A 159 9.42 15.61 -6.26
C SER A 159 9.52 17.15 -6.18
N THR A 160 8.40 17.86 -6.31
CA THR A 160 8.36 19.33 -6.20
C THR A 160 8.23 19.78 -4.75
N VAL A 161 7.61 18.98 -3.88
CA VAL A 161 7.44 19.32 -2.45
C VAL A 161 8.74 19.09 -1.69
N GLU A 162 9.45 18.00 -1.95
CA GLU A 162 10.77 17.71 -1.35
C GLU A 162 11.84 18.75 -1.73
N SER A 163 11.70 19.40 -2.88
CA SER A 163 12.63 20.49 -3.27
C SER A 163 12.31 21.85 -2.60
N ASN A 164 11.18 21.98 -1.93
CA ASN A 164 10.70 23.25 -1.38
C ASN A 164 10.43 23.26 0.14
N GLU A 165 10.43 22.12 0.80
CA GLU A 165 10.39 22.04 2.26
C GLU A 165 11.81 21.69 2.76
N PRO A 166 12.44 22.51 3.61
CA PRO A 166 13.60 22.03 4.38
C PRO A 166 13.13 20.83 5.20
N ASP A 167 13.92 19.79 5.21
CA ASP A 167 13.61 18.56 5.91
C ASP A 167 13.30 18.90 7.38
N GLU A 168 12.01 18.79 7.78
CA GLU A 168 11.61 18.93 9.18
C GLU A 168 12.37 17.93 10.06
N GLU A 169 12.83 16.81 9.51
CA GLU A 169 13.71 15.83 10.16
C GLU A 169 15.13 16.39 10.41
N GLU A 170 15.71 17.16 9.47
CA GLU A 170 17.00 17.80 9.70
C GLU A 170 16.91 18.92 10.76
N GLU A 171 15.79 19.65 10.84
CA GLU A 171 15.57 20.64 11.89
C GLU A 171 15.32 19.97 13.28
N GLU A 172 14.58 18.85 13.34
CA GLU A 172 14.41 18.10 14.60
C GLU A 172 15.73 17.48 15.05
N ASP A 173 16.52 16.87 14.17
CA ASP A 173 17.85 16.32 14.46
C ASP A 173 18.85 17.43 14.86
N GLU A 174 18.82 18.61 14.23
CA GLU A 174 19.65 19.73 14.66
C GLU A 174 19.23 20.28 16.03
N LEU A 175 17.94 20.33 16.33
CA LEU A 175 17.41 20.78 17.61
C LEU A 175 17.72 19.78 18.73
N GLU A 176 17.62 18.49 18.46
CA GLU A 176 17.95 17.41 19.40
C GLU A 176 19.45 17.37 19.67
N ASN A 177 20.28 17.53 18.64
CA ASN A 177 21.74 17.62 18.75
C ASN A 177 22.19 18.88 19.51
N LYS A 178 21.57 20.03 19.29
CA LYS A 178 21.81 21.25 20.06
C LYS A 178 21.37 21.14 21.52
N SER A 179 20.23 20.47 21.76
CA SER A 179 19.75 20.19 23.13
C SER A 179 20.68 19.24 23.87
N PHE A 180 21.16 18.18 23.22
CA PHE A 180 22.12 17.23 23.77
C PHE A 180 23.47 17.90 24.07
N PHE A 181 23.97 18.75 23.19
CA PHE A 181 25.22 19.49 23.39
C PHE A 181 25.11 20.48 24.55
N ASN A 182 23.97 21.17 24.70
CA ASN A 182 23.74 22.10 25.81
C ASN A 182 23.60 21.38 27.17
N SER A 183 23.10 20.14 27.18
CA SER A 183 23.02 19.34 28.40
C SER A 183 24.36 18.75 28.85
N LEU A 184 25.36 18.70 27.96
CA LEU A 184 26.72 18.22 28.25
C LEU A 184 27.66 19.34 28.76
N VAL A 185 27.27 20.61 28.58
CA VAL A 185 28.09 21.80 28.91
C VAL A 185 27.60 22.46 30.20
N THR A 186 26.51 21.99 30.82
CA THR A 186 26.01 22.46 32.11
C THR A 186 26.22 21.41 33.18
#